data_b9805c013a643c3407bbb78d972dad98
#
_entry.id   b9805c013a643c3407bbb78d972dad98
#
_cell.length_a   1.000
_cell.length_b   1.000
_cell.length_c   1.000
_cell.angle_alpha   90.00
_cell.angle_beta   90.00
_cell.angle_gamma   90.00
#
_symmetry.space_group_name_H-M   'P 1'
#
loop_
_entity.id
_entity.type
_entity.pdbx_description
1 polymer ?
#
loop_
_entity_poly.entity_id
_entity_poly.type
_entity_poly.pdbx_seq_one_letter_code
_entity_poly.pdbx_strand_id
1 'polypeptide(L)'
;MPTENTGLPAVCAVIVAAGSSRRMGGENKLLMPLCGRPVLAHTLEAFERSRAVRDIVLVCREQDMETYRALAESSRITKLRSMVQGGATRTDSVLAGVSASPEDAALVAVHDGARPLVSDKVITDAVRAAAESGASAPVVPVKDSIKRIENGKIAADVPRDTLAAVQTPQVFRDRKS
;
A
#
# COMPACT_ATOMS: atom_id res chain seq x y z
N MET A 1 -7.67 -13.39 -23.60
CA MET A 1 -8.57 -12.26 -23.71
C MET A 1 -7.72 -11.00 -23.79
N PRO A 2 -7.87 -10.14 -24.80
CA PRO A 2 -7.15 -8.88 -24.84
C PRO A 2 -7.59 -8.05 -23.63
N THR A 3 -6.61 -7.51 -22.87
CA THR A 3 -6.85 -6.57 -21.79
C THR A 3 -7.48 -5.31 -22.39
N GLU A 4 -8.74 -5.04 -22.07
CA GLU A 4 -9.37 -3.76 -22.42
C GLU A 4 -8.45 -2.66 -21.90
N ASN A 5 -7.96 -1.85 -22.84
CA ASN A 5 -7.12 -0.71 -22.55
C ASN A 5 -7.93 0.29 -21.69
N THR A 6 -7.71 0.32 -20.39
CA THR A 6 -8.42 1.21 -19.46
C THR A 6 -8.08 2.70 -19.67
N GLY A 7 -7.17 3.04 -20.60
CA GLY A 7 -6.64 4.38 -20.81
C GLY A 7 -5.78 4.88 -19.62
N LEU A 8 -5.58 4.04 -18.60
CA LEU A 8 -4.73 4.37 -17.46
C LEU A 8 -3.27 3.97 -17.74
N PRO A 9 -2.30 4.70 -17.20
CA PRO A 9 -0.88 4.35 -17.31
C PRO A 9 -0.59 3.02 -16.61
N ALA A 10 0.54 2.39 -16.94
CA ALA A 10 0.98 1.16 -16.29
C ALA A 10 1.30 1.43 -14.81
N VAL A 11 0.61 0.74 -13.90
CA VAL A 11 0.75 0.92 -12.45
C VAL A 11 1.35 -0.33 -11.82
N CYS A 12 2.40 -0.15 -11.02
CA CYS A 12 2.92 -1.17 -10.10
C CYS A 12 2.47 -0.87 -8.67
N ALA A 13 1.79 -1.81 -8.02
CA ALA A 13 1.45 -1.72 -6.61
C ALA A 13 2.60 -2.27 -5.75
N VAL A 14 3.13 -1.46 -4.85
CA VAL A 14 4.12 -1.85 -3.83
C VAL A 14 3.39 -2.08 -2.52
N ILE A 15 3.21 -3.36 -2.16
CA ILE A 15 2.52 -3.75 -0.92
C ILE A 15 3.56 -3.93 0.19
N VAL A 16 3.55 -3.02 1.18
CA VAL A 16 4.52 -3.01 2.27
C VAL A 16 4.05 -3.93 3.40
N ALA A 17 4.74 -5.04 3.58
CA ALA A 17 4.45 -6.12 4.51
C ALA A 17 5.62 -6.45 5.46
N ALA A 18 6.67 -5.62 5.51
CA ALA A 18 7.89 -5.87 6.30
C ALA A 18 7.80 -5.44 7.78
N GLY A 19 6.65 -4.94 8.24
CA GLY A 19 6.47 -4.46 9.60
C GLY A 19 6.57 -5.55 10.66
N SER A 20 7.33 -5.30 11.74
CA SER A 20 7.62 -6.27 12.83
C SER A 20 6.47 -6.53 13.81
N SER A 21 5.30 -5.93 13.64
CA SER A 21 4.11 -6.07 14.53
C SER A 21 4.40 -5.89 16.05
N ARG A 22 5.43 -5.13 16.43
CA ARG A 22 5.88 -4.97 17.84
C ARG A 22 4.75 -4.59 18.80
N ARG A 23 3.79 -3.76 18.34
CA ARG A 23 2.63 -3.32 19.15
C ARG A 23 1.61 -4.43 19.43
N MET A 24 1.70 -5.57 18.75
CA MET A 24 0.81 -6.73 18.88
C MET A 24 1.51 -7.92 19.57
N GLY A 25 2.50 -7.66 20.45
CA GLY A 25 3.21 -8.73 21.15
C GLY A 25 4.08 -9.63 20.26
N GLY A 26 4.41 -9.19 19.04
CA GLY A 26 5.25 -9.94 18.08
C GLY A 26 4.50 -10.86 17.12
N GLU A 27 3.20 -11.09 17.33
CA GLU A 27 2.38 -11.84 16.36
C GLU A 27 2.31 -11.13 15.01
N ASN A 28 2.44 -11.92 13.93
CA ASN A 28 2.37 -11.37 12.58
C ASN A 28 0.92 -11.05 12.20
N LYS A 29 0.50 -9.78 12.42
CA LYS A 29 -0.87 -9.32 12.13
C LYS A 29 -1.34 -9.57 10.69
N LEU A 30 -0.40 -9.73 9.73
CA LEU A 30 -0.72 -9.98 8.33
C LEU A 30 -1.20 -11.41 8.09
N LEU A 31 -0.82 -12.34 8.99
CA LEU A 31 -1.26 -13.72 8.98
C LEU A 31 -2.50 -13.96 9.87
N MET A 32 -2.89 -12.98 10.67
CA MET A 32 -4.10 -13.11 11.49
C MET A 32 -5.33 -13.31 10.59
N PRO A 33 -6.27 -14.20 11.01
CA PRO A 33 -7.46 -14.47 10.21
C PRO A 33 -8.46 -13.30 10.26
N LEU A 34 -8.89 -12.89 9.09
CA LEU A 34 -10.03 -12.01 8.87
C LEU A 34 -11.02 -12.78 8.01
N CYS A 35 -12.21 -13.07 8.54
CA CYS A 35 -13.21 -13.91 7.85
C CYS A 35 -12.62 -15.25 7.35
N GLY A 36 -11.82 -15.92 8.20
CA GLY A 36 -11.24 -17.23 7.91
C GLY A 36 -10.01 -17.24 6.99
N ARG A 37 -9.49 -16.07 6.58
CA ARG A 37 -8.35 -15.94 5.67
C ARG A 37 -7.37 -14.89 6.18
N PRO A 38 -6.04 -15.02 5.92
CA PRO A 38 -5.06 -14.03 6.35
C PRO A 38 -5.37 -12.61 5.86
N VAL A 39 -5.12 -11.61 6.69
CA VAL A 39 -5.27 -10.18 6.34
C VAL A 39 -4.55 -9.84 5.04
N LEU A 40 -3.30 -10.32 4.87
CA LEU A 40 -2.51 -10.05 3.66
C LEU A 40 -3.16 -10.62 2.40
N ALA A 41 -3.83 -11.78 2.48
CA ALA A 41 -4.53 -12.36 1.33
C ALA A 41 -5.62 -11.42 0.80
N HIS A 42 -6.41 -10.83 1.70
CA HIS A 42 -7.44 -9.86 1.31
C HIS A 42 -6.85 -8.62 0.65
N THR A 43 -5.71 -8.12 1.19
CA THR A 43 -5.02 -6.98 0.59
C THR A 43 -4.52 -7.30 -0.82
N LEU A 44 -3.81 -8.42 -0.98
CA LEU A 44 -3.29 -8.82 -2.29
C LEU A 44 -4.41 -9.01 -3.31
N GLU A 45 -5.52 -9.64 -2.93
CA GLU A 45 -6.67 -9.82 -3.81
C GLU A 45 -7.36 -8.52 -4.22
N ALA A 46 -7.39 -7.50 -3.35
CA ALA A 46 -7.94 -6.21 -3.72
C ALA A 46 -7.16 -5.61 -4.91
N PHE A 47 -5.83 -5.71 -4.89
CA PHE A 47 -4.96 -5.25 -5.98
C PHE A 47 -4.95 -6.19 -7.19
N GLU A 48 -5.05 -7.51 -6.98
CA GLU A 48 -5.19 -8.50 -8.06
C GLU A 48 -6.43 -8.22 -8.90
N ARG A 49 -7.57 -7.93 -8.25
CA ARG A 49 -8.84 -7.66 -8.95
C ARG A 49 -8.92 -6.29 -9.59
N SER A 50 -8.11 -5.32 -9.15
CA SER A 50 -8.16 -3.97 -9.69
C SER A 50 -7.60 -3.89 -11.11
N ARG A 51 -8.42 -3.42 -12.06
CA ARG A 51 -7.98 -3.18 -13.44
C ARG A 51 -7.01 -2.01 -13.57
N ALA A 52 -6.93 -1.14 -12.57
CA ALA A 52 -5.98 -0.02 -12.52
C ALA A 52 -4.55 -0.47 -12.19
N VAL A 53 -4.35 -1.71 -11.72
CA VAL A 53 -3.05 -2.26 -11.33
C VAL A 53 -2.64 -3.35 -12.28
N ARG A 54 -1.43 -3.23 -12.83
CA ARG A 54 -0.84 -4.22 -13.73
C ARG A 54 0.04 -5.23 -12.99
N ASP A 55 0.90 -4.73 -12.12
CA ASP A 55 1.92 -5.52 -11.42
C ASP A 55 1.86 -5.27 -9.91
N ILE A 56 2.28 -6.27 -9.12
CA ILE A 56 2.42 -6.19 -7.67
C ILE A 56 3.85 -6.54 -7.28
N VAL A 57 4.46 -5.73 -6.43
CA VAL A 57 5.70 -6.02 -5.70
C VAL A 57 5.35 -6.13 -4.23
N LEU A 58 5.70 -7.24 -3.60
CA LEU A 58 5.49 -7.46 -2.17
C LEU A 58 6.79 -7.26 -1.40
N VAL A 59 6.78 -6.31 -0.48
CA VAL A 59 7.93 -6.03 0.40
C VAL A 59 7.72 -6.69 1.74
N CYS A 60 8.56 -7.64 2.12
CA CYS A 60 8.38 -8.43 3.34
C CYS A 60 9.72 -8.65 4.09
N ARG A 61 9.65 -9.21 5.29
CA ARG A 61 10.86 -9.67 5.97
C ARG A 61 11.34 -10.97 5.33
N GLU A 62 12.64 -11.20 5.35
CA GLU A 62 13.24 -12.42 4.81
C GLU A 62 12.58 -13.69 5.37
N GLN A 63 12.39 -13.75 6.68
CA GLN A 63 11.76 -14.89 7.37
C GLN A 63 10.30 -15.14 6.98
N ASP A 64 9.58 -14.17 6.41
CA ASP A 64 8.19 -14.30 6.01
C ASP A 64 8.03 -14.64 4.51
N MET A 65 9.10 -14.60 3.72
CA MET A 65 9.04 -14.72 2.26
C MET A 65 8.37 -16.00 1.80
N GLU A 66 8.78 -17.14 2.36
CA GLU A 66 8.23 -18.45 1.98
C GLU A 66 6.74 -18.53 2.31
N THR A 67 6.37 -18.11 3.52
CA THR A 67 4.96 -18.08 3.96
C THR A 67 4.10 -17.19 3.07
N TYR A 68 4.61 -16.02 2.70
CA TYR A 68 3.84 -15.09 1.85
C TYR A 68 3.81 -15.53 0.39
N ARG A 69 4.83 -16.26 -0.08
CA ARG A 69 4.81 -16.89 -1.40
C ARG A 69 3.70 -17.94 -1.49
N ALA A 70 3.67 -18.89 -0.55
CA ALA A 70 2.63 -19.90 -0.47
C ALA A 70 1.23 -19.27 -0.35
N LEU A 71 1.10 -18.16 0.41
CA LEU A 71 -0.15 -17.42 0.55
C LEU A 71 -0.58 -16.81 -0.80
N ALA A 72 0.34 -16.18 -1.54
CA ALA A 72 0.04 -15.58 -2.84
C ALA A 72 -0.38 -16.65 -3.86
N GLU A 73 0.30 -17.79 -3.89
CA GLU A 73 -0.02 -18.92 -4.76
C GLU A 73 -1.41 -19.50 -4.45
N SER A 74 -1.70 -19.80 -3.17
CA SER A 74 -3.00 -20.31 -2.73
C SER A 74 -4.14 -19.32 -2.99
N SER A 75 -3.86 -18.02 -2.96
CA SER A 75 -4.79 -16.94 -3.28
C SER A 75 -4.85 -16.61 -4.78
N ARG A 76 -4.11 -17.33 -5.62
CA ARG A 76 -4.05 -17.13 -7.08
C ARG A 76 -3.70 -15.69 -7.48
N ILE A 77 -2.71 -15.10 -6.81
CA ILE A 77 -2.22 -13.76 -7.14
C ILE A 77 -1.30 -13.85 -8.36
N THR A 78 -1.81 -13.49 -9.52
CA THR A 78 -1.11 -13.62 -10.83
C THR A 78 -0.27 -12.39 -11.18
N LYS A 79 -0.60 -11.23 -10.61
CA LYS A 79 0.11 -9.96 -10.81
C LYS A 79 1.38 -9.82 -9.96
N LEU A 80 1.66 -10.75 -9.05
CA LEU A 80 2.86 -10.71 -8.21
C LEU A 80 4.12 -10.94 -9.05
N ARG A 81 4.88 -9.87 -9.30
CA ARG A 81 6.12 -9.89 -10.12
C ARG A 81 7.35 -10.25 -9.30
N SER A 82 7.45 -9.70 -8.09
CA SER A 82 8.59 -9.95 -7.22
C SER A 82 8.24 -9.81 -5.75
N MET A 83 9.03 -10.47 -4.93
CA MET A 83 9.06 -10.29 -3.49
C MET A 83 10.45 -9.82 -3.10
N VAL A 84 10.53 -8.75 -2.32
CA VAL A 84 11.79 -8.14 -1.92
C VAL A 84 11.87 -7.96 -0.42
N GLN A 85 13.09 -7.99 0.11
CA GLN A 85 13.34 -7.75 1.52
C GLN A 85 13.12 -6.27 1.86
N GLY A 86 12.37 -5.99 2.92
CA GLY A 86 12.21 -4.64 3.46
C GLY A 86 13.45 -4.20 4.23
N GLY A 87 13.58 -2.89 4.38
CA GLY A 87 14.66 -2.27 5.15
C GLY A 87 14.32 -2.05 6.62
N ALA A 88 15.20 -1.33 7.32
CA ALA A 88 15.08 -1.04 8.75
C ALA A 88 13.88 -0.15 9.08
N THR A 89 13.53 0.75 8.16
CA THR A 89 12.39 1.68 8.30
C THR A 89 11.31 1.40 7.26
N ARG A 90 10.13 2.03 7.45
CA ARG A 90 9.07 2.00 6.42
C ARG A 90 9.55 2.64 5.12
N THR A 91 10.31 3.71 5.21
CA THR A 91 10.88 4.42 4.04
C THR A 91 11.82 3.51 3.26
N ASP A 92 12.76 2.83 3.94
CA ASP A 92 13.68 1.89 3.29
C ASP A 92 12.92 0.74 2.61
N SER A 93 11.87 0.24 3.25
CA SER A 93 11.02 -0.81 2.68
C SER A 93 10.27 -0.32 1.43
N VAL A 94 9.76 0.91 1.45
CA VAL A 94 9.12 1.53 0.28
C VAL A 94 10.13 1.67 -0.85
N LEU A 95 11.33 2.19 -0.57
CA LEU A 95 12.40 2.34 -1.56
C LEU A 95 12.81 1.01 -2.19
N ALA A 96 12.94 -0.06 -1.39
CA ALA A 96 13.22 -1.39 -1.91
C ALA A 96 12.12 -1.86 -2.89
N GLY A 97 10.85 -1.65 -2.54
CA GLY A 97 9.72 -1.99 -3.39
C GLY A 97 9.66 -1.16 -4.68
N VAL A 98 9.88 0.15 -4.59
CA VAL A 98 9.92 1.05 -5.76
C VAL A 98 11.09 0.67 -6.69
N SER A 99 12.25 0.36 -6.14
CA SER A 99 13.42 -0.08 -6.92
C SER A 99 13.19 -1.40 -7.67
N ALA A 100 12.33 -2.28 -7.12
CA ALA A 100 11.97 -3.55 -7.72
C ALA A 100 10.75 -3.47 -8.67
N SER A 101 10.12 -2.29 -8.79
CA SER A 101 9.03 -2.08 -9.75
C SER A 101 9.55 -2.18 -11.19
N PRO A 102 8.75 -2.70 -12.14
CA PRO A 102 9.12 -2.74 -13.54
C PRO A 102 9.52 -1.36 -14.08
N GLU A 103 10.54 -1.32 -14.95
CA GLU A 103 11.06 -0.06 -15.52
C GLU A 103 10.01 0.71 -16.34
N ASP A 104 9.07 -0.01 -16.94
CA ASP A 104 7.96 0.55 -17.72
C ASP A 104 6.71 0.90 -16.87
N ALA A 105 6.81 0.84 -15.54
CA ALA A 105 5.76 1.31 -14.65
C ALA A 105 5.75 2.85 -14.63
N ALA A 106 4.72 3.45 -15.18
CA ALA A 106 4.56 4.90 -15.19
C ALA A 106 4.16 5.48 -13.82
N LEU A 107 3.44 4.69 -13.02
CA LEU A 107 3.01 5.04 -11.67
C LEU A 107 3.33 3.92 -10.69
N VAL A 108 3.66 4.30 -9.46
CA VAL A 108 3.81 3.39 -8.32
C VAL A 108 2.76 3.70 -7.27
N ALA A 109 2.03 2.68 -6.83
CA ALA A 109 1.00 2.77 -5.79
C ALA A 109 1.47 2.06 -4.51
N VAL A 110 1.92 2.81 -3.52
CA VAL A 110 2.40 2.25 -2.23
C VAL A 110 1.24 2.03 -1.29
N HIS A 111 1.09 0.79 -0.81
CA HIS A 111 0.00 0.40 0.07
C HIS A 111 0.47 -0.43 1.25
N ASP A 112 -0.13 -0.21 2.42
CA ASP A 112 0.16 -1.00 3.63
C ASP A 112 -0.52 -2.37 3.56
N GLY A 113 0.23 -3.46 3.66
CA GLY A 113 -0.28 -4.83 3.59
C GLY A 113 -1.34 -5.17 4.67
N ALA A 114 -1.40 -4.38 5.75
CA ALA A 114 -2.38 -4.52 6.82
C ALA A 114 -3.67 -3.70 6.62
N ARG A 115 -3.96 -3.25 5.40
CA ARG A 115 -5.18 -2.50 5.05
C ARG A 115 -6.05 -3.28 4.05
N PRO A 116 -6.70 -4.38 4.47
CA PRO A 116 -7.39 -5.32 3.57
C PRO A 116 -8.70 -4.78 2.99
N LEU A 117 -9.23 -3.66 3.52
CA LEU A 117 -10.55 -3.15 3.14
C LEU A 117 -10.50 -2.03 2.08
N VAL A 118 -9.37 -1.90 1.38
CA VAL A 118 -9.26 -0.96 0.26
C VAL A 118 -10.20 -1.40 -0.87
N SER A 119 -11.06 -0.50 -1.34
CA SER A 119 -11.95 -0.78 -2.46
C SER A 119 -11.27 -0.49 -3.81
N ASP A 120 -11.72 -1.16 -4.88
CA ASP A 120 -11.26 -0.89 -6.24
C ASP A 120 -11.50 0.58 -6.64
N LYS A 121 -12.61 1.18 -6.17
CA LYS A 121 -12.87 2.59 -6.39
C LYS A 121 -11.76 3.49 -5.82
N VAL A 122 -11.30 3.24 -4.58
CA VAL A 122 -10.22 4.03 -3.96
C VAL A 122 -8.90 3.86 -4.72
N ILE A 123 -8.59 2.63 -5.16
CA ILE A 123 -7.39 2.35 -5.96
C ILE A 123 -7.45 3.12 -7.28
N THR A 124 -8.56 2.98 -8.01
CA THR A 124 -8.74 3.59 -9.32
C THR A 124 -8.75 5.12 -9.26
N ASP A 125 -9.44 5.72 -8.28
CA ASP A 125 -9.49 7.17 -8.11
C ASP A 125 -8.11 7.74 -7.77
N ALA A 126 -7.34 7.08 -6.90
CA ALA A 126 -5.98 7.49 -6.57
C ALA A 126 -5.06 7.40 -7.81
N VAL A 127 -5.16 6.35 -8.61
CA VAL A 127 -4.39 6.20 -9.85
C VAL A 127 -4.74 7.32 -10.85
N ARG A 128 -6.02 7.61 -11.07
CA ARG A 128 -6.45 8.69 -11.98
C ARG A 128 -5.93 10.04 -11.54
N ALA A 129 -6.11 10.37 -10.25
CA ALA A 129 -5.63 11.64 -9.71
C ALA A 129 -4.11 11.78 -9.85
N ALA A 130 -3.34 10.71 -9.61
CA ALA A 130 -1.88 10.73 -9.79
C ALA A 130 -1.46 10.84 -11.27
N ALA A 131 -2.21 10.24 -12.19
CA ALA A 131 -1.95 10.37 -13.62
C ALA A 131 -2.06 11.84 -14.09
N GLU A 132 -2.99 12.59 -13.52
CA GLU A 132 -3.22 14.02 -13.82
C GLU A 132 -2.21 14.93 -13.10
N SER A 133 -2.06 14.77 -11.78
CA SER A 133 -1.32 15.70 -10.91
C SER A 133 0.13 15.27 -10.60
N GLY A 134 0.53 14.04 -10.96
CA GLY A 134 1.84 13.47 -10.66
C GLY A 134 1.92 12.74 -9.34
N ALA A 135 1.05 13.02 -8.37
CA ALA A 135 0.96 12.31 -7.08
C ALA A 135 -0.44 12.43 -6.47
N SER A 136 -0.86 11.41 -5.72
CA SER A 136 -2.12 11.44 -5.00
C SER A 136 -2.08 10.57 -3.74
N ALA A 137 -2.98 10.84 -2.82
CA ALA A 137 -3.26 9.97 -1.68
C ALA A 137 -4.73 10.11 -1.28
N PRO A 138 -5.43 9.01 -0.97
CA PRO A 138 -6.75 9.11 -0.35
C PRO A 138 -6.60 9.69 1.06
N VAL A 139 -7.59 10.48 1.45
CA VAL A 139 -7.62 11.12 2.78
C VAL A 139 -8.99 10.95 3.41
N VAL A 140 -9.03 11.02 4.74
CA VAL A 140 -10.27 11.12 5.49
C VAL A 140 -10.21 12.36 6.39
N PRO A 141 -11.36 13.07 6.61
CA PRO A 141 -11.41 14.19 7.53
C PRO A 141 -10.99 13.78 8.95
N VAL A 142 -10.28 14.64 9.64
CA VAL A 142 -9.94 14.45 11.05
C VAL A 142 -11.18 14.71 11.91
N LYS A 143 -11.60 13.72 12.71
CA LYS A 143 -12.76 13.82 13.60
C LYS A 143 -12.38 14.30 14.99
N ASP A 144 -11.19 13.95 15.47
CA ASP A 144 -10.71 14.29 16.80
C ASP A 144 -10.29 15.76 16.91
N SER A 145 -10.30 16.30 18.13
CA SER A 145 -9.72 17.60 18.42
C SER A 145 -8.21 17.51 18.43
N ILE A 146 -7.54 18.25 17.54
CA ILE A 146 -6.08 18.24 17.42
C ILE A 146 -5.51 19.44 18.19
N LYS A 147 -4.48 19.17 18.99
CA LYS A 147 -3.76 20.18 19.78
C LYS A 147 -2.28 20.16 19.42
N ARG A 148 -1.69 21.32 19.29
CA ARG A 148 -0.22 21.45 19.24
C ARG A 148 0.33 21.31 20.65
N ILE A 149 1.35 20.46 20.81
CA ILE A 149 2.01 20.21 22.08
C ILE A 149 3.41 20.83 22.06
N GLU A 150 3.74 21.58 23.09
CA GLU A 150 5.07 22.15 23.33
C GLU A 150 5.46 21.85 24.79
N ASN A 151 6.65 21.29 25.01
CA ASN A 151 7.16 20.93 26.33
C ASN A 151 6.15 20.11 27.18
N GLY A 152 5.41 19.20 26.57
CA GLY A 152 4.43 18.33 27.22
C GLY A 152 3.11 19.02 27.61
N LYS A 153 2.89 20.26 27.21
CA LYS A 153 1.66 21.04 27.46
C LYS A 153 0.95 21.39 26.16
N ILE A 154 -0.36 21.55 26.26
CA ILE A 154 -1.16 22.06 25.11
C ILE A 154 -0.79 23.53 24.90
N ALA A 155 -0.23 23.83 23.72
CA ALA A 155 0.20 25.17 23.34
C ALA A 155 -0.82 25.90 22.47
N ALA A 156 -1.54 25.17 21.58
CA ALA A 156 -2.54 25.78 20.72
C ALA A 156 -3.56 24.75 20.22
N ASP A 157 -4.72 25.25 19.79
CA ASP A 157 -5.68 24.53 18.98
C ASP A 157 -5.22 24.48 17.52
N VAL A 158 -5.43 23.33 16.87
CA VAL A 158 -5.25 23.20 15.42
C VAL A 158 -6.62 22.98 14.82
N PRO A 159 -7.09 23.88 13.90
CA PRO A 159 -8.37 23.74 13.25
C PRO A 159 -8.41 22.44 12.43
N ARG A 160 -9.27 21.50 12.81
CA ARG A 160 -9.35 20.15 12.19
C ARG A 160 -9.89 20.18 10.76
N ASP A 161 -10.62 21.21 10.40
CA ASP A 161 -11.15 21.45 9.03
C ASP A 161 -10.05 21.73 8.01
N THR A 162 -8.85 22.10 8.47
CA THR A 162 -7.65 22.27 7.64
C THR A 162 -6.80 21.02 7.58
N LEU A 163 -7.19 19.92 8.25
CA LEU A 163 -6.42 18.70 8.39
C LEU A 163 -7.13 17.50 7.74
N ALA A 164 -6.33 16.59 7.22
CA ALA A 164 -6.81 15.31 6.72
C ALA A 164 -5.86 14.19 7.15
N ALA A 165 -6.43 13.03 7.52
CA ALA A 165 -5.64 11.84 7.83
C ALA A 165 -5.39 11.06 6.53
N VAL A 166 -4.11 10.99 6.12
CA VAL A 166 -3.67 10.34 4.90
C VAL A 166 -3.83 8.82 5.02
N GLN A 167 -4.37 8.22 3.97
CA GLN A 167 -4.55 6.79 3.82
C GLN A 167 -3.63 6.22 2.73
N THR A 168 -3.82 4.95 2.35
CA THR A 168 -3.16 4.31 1.22
C THR A 168 -4.19 3.67 0.29
N PRO A 169 -3.89 3.49 -1.01
CA PRO A 169 -2.59 3.63 -1.65
C PRO A 169 -2.15 5.08 -1.86
N GLN A 170 -0.87 5.36 -1.64
CA GLN A 170 -0.22 6.62 -2.05
C GLN A 170 0.38 6.38 -3.42
N VAL A 171 -0.06 7.14 -4.42
CA VAL A 171 0.31 6.93 -5.82
C VAL A 171 1.15 8.10 -6.31
N PHE A 172 2.21 7.81 -7.03
CA PHE A 172 3.08 8.83 -7.60
C PHE A 172 3.75 8.35 -8.89
N ARG A 173 4.18 9.31 -9.71
CA ARG A 173 4.93 9.04 -10.94
C ARG A 173 6.29 8.45 -10.59
N ASP A 174 6.67 7.35 -11.24
CA ASP A 174 8.03 6.84 -11.13
C ASP A 174 8.96 7.74 -11.96
N ARG A 175 10.07 8.17 -11.35
CA ARG A 175 11.07 9.01 -12.04
C ARG A 175 11.97 8.24 -13.01
N LYS A 176 11.78 6.93 -13.12
CA LYS A 176 12.52 6.10 -14.08
C LYS A 176 11.95 6.17 -15.50
N SER A 177 10.75 6.71 -15.62
CA SER A 177 10.07 6.91 -16.92
C SER A 177 10.21 8.35 -17.44
#